data_1fa80822caa9a3fdb6ef45f4826d1f1c
#
_entry.id   1fa80822caa9a3fdb6ef45f4826d1f1c
#
_cell.length_a   1.000
_cell.length_b   1.000
_cell.length_c   1.000
_cell.angle_alpha   90.00
_cell.angle_beta   90.00
_cell.angle_gamma   90.00
#
_symmetry.space_group_name_H-M   'P 1'
#
loop_
_entity.id
_entity.type
_entity.pdbx_description
1 polymer ?
#
loop_
_entity_poly.entity_id
_entity_poly.type
_entity_poly.pdbx_seq_one_letter_code
_entity_poly.pdbx_strand_id
1 'polypeptide(L)'
;FEFGKNGLNLISKTDTINSLGYFYGSITKLLGFKPHQHEGKILGLAAYGNPKKAYKEIKKLINYDTKSKSFKGLYDKGIYQAQYQNDNLKYLKKNYSREDICAAAQLVLEETVIKCIKNLSKKKFNIALAGGVFANVKLNQKIMELNKVRDLFIFPNMGDGGLSVGA
;
A
#
# COMPACT_ATOMS: atom_id res chain seq x y z
N PHE A 1 6.45 -13.71 -4.27
CA PHE A 1 6.81 -15.02 -4.84
C PHE A 1 7.19 -14.86 -6.30
N GLU A 2 7.99 -15.81 -6.81
CA GLU A 2 8.28 -15.97 -8.22
C GLU A 2 7.89 -17.39 -8.64
N PHE A 3 7.20 -17.51 -9.78
CA PHE A 3 6.86 -18.81 -10.35
C PHE A 3 8.00 -19.27 -11.26
N GLY A 4 8.69 -20.30 -10.85
CA GLY A 4 9.80 -20.92 -11.57
C GLY A 4 9.50 -22.34 -12.04
N LYS A 5 10.48 -23.01 -12.63
CA LYS A 5 10.35 -24.41 -13.11
C LYS A 5 9.92 -25.38 -11.99
N ASN A 6 10.29 -25.11 -10.76
CA ASN A 6 10.01 -25.98 -9.60
C ASN A 6 8.85 -25.45 -8.73
N GLY A 7 7.97 -24.58 -9.27
CA GLY A 7 6.84 -24.01 -8.56
C GLY A 7 7.09 -22.61 -8.00
N LEU A 8 6.40 -22.27 -6.91
CA LEU A 8 6.45 -20.94 -6.28
C LEU A 8 7.66 -20.82 -5.34
N ASN A 9 8.51 -19.85 -5.62
CA ASN A 9 9.66 -19.51 -4.77
C ASN A 9 9.38 -18.20 -4.01
N LEU A 10 9.63 -18.19 -2.70
CA LEU A 10 9.52 -16.99 -1.89
C LEU A 10 10.69 -16.03 -2.21
N ILE A 11 10.41 -14.85 -2.74
CA ILE A 11 11.41 -13.80 -2.97
C ILE A 11 11.67 -13.00 -1.70
N SER A 12 10.60 -12.59 -1.03
CA SER A 12 10.66 -11.82 0.21
C SER A 12 9.34 -11.86 0.95
N LYS A 13 9.39 -11.51 2.23
CA LYS A 13 8.21 -11.33 3.07
C LYS A 13 8.31 -10.04 3.86
N THR A 14 7.17 -9.52 4.26
CA THR A 14 7.05 -8.39 5.18
C THR A 14 6.09 -8.80 6.29
N ASP A 15 6.39 -8.45 7.52
CA ASP A 15 5.49 -8.67 8.64
C ASP A 15 4.19 -7.89 8.42
N THR A 16 3.06 -8.50 8.79
CA THR A 16 1.72 -7.94 8.59
C THR A 16 1.62 -6.50 9.08
N ILE A 17 2.24 -6.22 10.22
CA ILE A 17 2.27 -4.91 10.87
C ILE A 17 2.97 -3.81 10.06
N ASN A 18 3.92 -4.18 9.20
CA ASN A 18 4.61 -3.26 8.28
C ASN A 18 3.99 -3.27 6.88
N SER A 19 2.81 -3.87 6.71
CA SER A 19 2.16 -3.97 5.42
C SER A 19 1.59 -2.63 4.94
N LEU A 20 1.43 -2.54 3.62
CA LEU A 20 0.78 -1.41 2.98
C LEU A 20 -0.70 -1.29 3.40
N GLY A 21 -1.36 -2.41 3.70
CA GLY A 21 -2.73 -2.44 4.22
C GLY A 21 -2.82 -1.76 5.58
N TYR A 22 -1.89 -2.05 6.49
CA TYR A 22 -1.84 -1.38 7.80
C TYR A 22 -1.53 0.12 7.69
N PHE A 23 -0.63 0.51 6.80
CA PHE A 23 -0.37 1.93 6.51
C PHE A 23 -1.65 2.63 6.06
N TYR A 24 -2.32 2.09 5.05
CA TYR A 24 -3.52 2.72 4.48
C TYR A 24 -4.71 2.70 5.44
N GLY A 25 -4.90 1.58 6.16
CA GLY A 25 -5.89 1.43 7.23
C GLY A 25 -5.66 2.41 8.40
N SER A 26 -4.41 2.72 8.74
CA SER A 26 -4.08 3.71 9.77
C SER A 26 -4.50 5.12 9.35
N ILE A 27 -4.34 5.51 8.09
CA ILE A 27 -4.86 6.78 7.56
C ILE A 27 -6.40 6.76 7.53
N THR A 28 -7.00 5.64 7.14
CA THR A 28 -8.46 5.44 7.17
C THR A 28 -9.01 5.71 8.57
N LYS A 29 -8.41 5.11 9.59
CA LYS A 29 -8.80 5.31 11.00
C LYS A 29 -8.57 6.73 11.48
N LEU A 30 -7.40 7.30 11.16
CA LEU A 30 -7.07 8.69 11.52
C LEU A 30 -8.15 9.67 11.08
N LEU A 31 -8.69 9.48 9.88
CA LEU A 31 -9.71 10.36 9.30
C LEU A 31 -11.14 10.04 9.78
N GLY A 32 -11.30 9.12 10.75
CA GLY A 32 -12.59 8.79 11.34
C GLY A 32 -13.39 7.76 10.53
N PHE A 33 -12.79 7.09 9.58
CA PHE A 33 -13.41 6.01 8.82
C PHE A 33 -13.09 4.63 9.43
N LYS A 34 -13.82 3.60 8.99
CA LYS A 34 -13.64 2.23 9.46
C LYS A 34 -12.59 1.50 8.62
N PRO A 35 -11.43 1.10 9.19
CA PRO A 35 -10.45 0.28 8.50
C PRO A 35 -11.07 -1.04 8.00
N HIS A 36 -10.51 -1.58 6.93
CA HIS A 36 -10.97 -2.77 6.20
C HIS A 36 -12.30 -2.63 5.46
N GLN A 37 -12.97 -1.44 5.52
CA GLN A 37 -14.25 -1.21 4.85
C GLN A 37 -14.30 0.10 4.07
N HIS A 38 -13.58 1.13 4.52
CA HIS A 38 -13.73 2.47 4.00
C HIS A 38 -12.48 3.02 3.30
N GLU A 39 -11.53 2.17 2.93
CA GLU A 39 -10.30 2.57 2.23
C GLU A 39 -10.61 3.23 0.88
N GLY A 40 -11.68 2.79 0.21
CA GLY A 40 -12.16 3.43 -1.02
C GLY A 40 -12.55 4.90 -0.86
N LYS A 41 -12.98 5.31 0.35
CA LYS A 41 -13.28 6.72 0.65
C LYS A 41 -11.99 7.56 0.67
N ILE A 42 -10.88 6.98 1.14
CA ILE A 42 -9.57 7.64 1.12
C ILE A 42 -9.15 7.89 -0.33
N LEU A 43 -9.28 6.86 -1.19
CA LEU A 43 -8.99 7.00 -2.62
C LEU A 43 -9.86 8.08 -3.28
N GLY A 44 -11.16 8.11 -2.99
CA GLY A 44 -12.07 9.13 -3.51
C GLY A 44 -11.70 10.54 -3.06
N LEU A 45 -11.43 10.75 -1.78
CA LEU A 45 -11.02 12.05 -1.24
C LEU A 45 -9.65 12.50 -1.78
N ALA A 46 -8.75 11.58 -2.09
CA ALA A 46 -7.43 11.90 -2.63
C ALA A 46 -7.48 12.69 -3.94
N ALA A 47 -8.57 12.56 -4.71
CA ALA A 47 -8.76 13.30 -5.96
C ALA A 47 -8.92 14.82 -5.77
N TYR A 48 -9.32 15.24 -4.58
CA TYR A 48 -9.60 16.66 -4.25
C TYR A 48 -8.47 17.34 -3.49
N GLY A 49 -7.43 16.59 -3.09
CA GLY A 49 -6.32 17.10 -2.28
C GLY A 49 -5.07 17.44 -3.06
N ASN A 50 -4.20 18.21 -2.43
CA ASN A 50 -2.85 18.46 -2.92
C ASN A 50 -1.84 17.58 -2.17
N PRO A 51 -1.31 16.51 -2.80
CA PRO A 51 -0.42 15.59 -2.12
C PRO A 51 0.86 16.25 -1.58
N LYS A 52 1.35 17.30 -2.22
CA LYS A 52 2.60 17.98 -1.85
C LYS A 52 2.58 18.54 -0.42
N LYS A 53 1.41 18.94 0.07
CA LYS A 53 1.28 19.57 1.40
C LYS A 53 1.65 18.60 2.52
N ALA A 54 1.05 17.40 2.56
CA ALA A 54 1.28 16.42 3.62
C ALA A 54 2.34 15.36 3.25
N TYR A 55 2.89 15.38 2.04
CA TYR A 55 3.76 14.34 1.50
C TYR A 55 4.94 13.99 2.41
N LYS A 56 5.67 15.00 2.90
CA LYS A 56 6.87 14.78 3.73
C LYS A 56 6.56 14.00 5.00
N GLU A 57 5.42 14.29 5.62
CA GLU A 57 4.99 13.60 6.85
C GLU A 57 4.48 12.19 6.56
N ILE A 58 3.64 12.05 5.54
CA ILE A 58 3.10 10.73 5.16
C ILE A 58 4.22 9.80 4.67
N LYS A 59 5.22 10.32 3.94
CA LYS A 59 6.35 9.52 3.43
C LYS A 59 7.21 8.91 4.54
N LYS A 60 7.22 9.49 5.73
CA LYS A 60 7.90 8.92 6.90
C LYS A 60 7.23 7.65 7.42
N LEU A 61 5.96 7.42 7.09
CA LEU A 61 5.16 6.35 7.68
C LEU A 61 5.38 4.99 7.02
N ILE A 62 5.80 4.96 5.76
CA ILE A 62 6.04 3.73 5.02
C ILE A 62 7.14 3.90 3.99
N ASN A 63 7.96 2.87 3.82
CA ASN A 63 9.00 2.83 2.78
C ASN A 63 9.20 1.38 2.32
N TYR A 64 9.75 1.21 1.12
CA TYR A 64 10.27 -0.07 0.64
C TYR A 64 11.80 -0.07 0.71
N ASP A 65 12.36 -0.99 1.49
CA ASP A 65 13.79 -1.21 1.56
C ASP A 65 14.22 -2.18 0.46
N THR A 66 15.06 -1.70 -0.45
CA THR A 66 15.53 -2.47 -1.60
C THR A 66 16.55 -3.55 -1.23
N LYS A 67 17.24 -3.41 -0.09
CA LYS A 67 18.23 -4.39 0.38
C LYS A 67 17.54 -5.60 1.00
N SER A 68 16.67 -5.38 1.97
CA SER A 68 15.88 -6.44 2.61
C SER A 68 14.68 -6.89 1.76
N LYS A 69 14.36 -6.17 0.67
CA LYS A 69 13.19 -6.40 -0.19
C LYS A 69 11.88 -6.45 0.61
N SER A 70 11.74 -5.63 1.63
CA SER A 70 10.59 -5.61 2.52
C SER A 70 10.06 -4.20 2.73
N PHE A 71 8.79 -4.08 3.12
CA PHE A 71 8.24 -2.81 3.56
C PHE A 71 8.66 -2.53 4.99
N LYS A 72 8.95 -1.26 5.26
CA LYS A 72 9.28 -0.71 6.57
C LYS A 72 8.24 0.33 6.93
N GLY A 73 7.41 0.03 7.91
CA GLY A 73 6.25 0.84 8.27
C GLY A 73 6.36 1.47 9.65
N LEU A 74 5.21 1.83 10.18
CA LEU A 74 5.06 2.53 11.45
C LEU A 74 5.69 1.79 12.64
N TYR A 75 5.74 0.46 12.58
CA TYR A 75 6.29 -0.38 13.64
C TYR A 75 7.78 -0.23 13.86
N ASP A 76 8.55 -0.21 12.78
CA ASP A 76 10.00 -0.05 12.86
C ASP A 76 10.40 1.28 13.52
N LYS A 77 9.44 2.19 13.71
CA LYS A 77 9.63 3.52 14.28
C LYS A 77 8.98 3.70 15.66
N GLY A 78 8.48 2.61 16.25
CA GLY A 78 7.81 2.66 17.54
C GLY A 78 6.49 3.46 17.55
N ILE A 79 5.91 3.73 16.37
CA ILE A 79 4.69 4.55 16.24
C ILE A 79 3.43 3.70 16.38
N TYR A 80 3.58 2.39 16.33
CA TYR A 80 2.43 1.47 16.41
C TYR A 80 1.82 1.42 17.80
N GLN A 81 0.51 1.56 17.80
CA GLN A 81 -0.37 1.16 18.89
C GLN A 81 -1.38 0.14 18.35
N ALA A 82 -1.90 -0.74 19.21
CA ALA A 82 -2.75 -1.85 18.78
C ALA A 82 -3.91 -1.43 17.86
N GLN A 83 -4.24 -2.24 16.86
CA GLN A 83 -5.44 -2.13 16.03
C GLN A 83 -5.70 -0.74 15.41
N TYR A 84 -4.73 -0.16 14.70
CA TYR A 84 -4.84 1.15 14.05
C TYR A 84 -5.02 2.34 15.02
N GLN A 85 -4.78 2.17 16.31
CA GLN A 85 -4.72 3.28 17.25
C GLN A 85 -3.39 4.00 17.08
N ASN A 86 -3.41 5.10 16.36
CA ASN A 86 -2.23 5.91 16.07
C ASN A 86 -2.44 7.35 16.57
N ASP A 87 -2.49 7.52 17.89
CA ASP A 87 -2.62 8.85 18.50
C ASP A 87 -1.49 9.79 18.09
N ASN A 88 -0.31 9.22 17.85
CA ASN A 88 0.84 9.93 17.34
C ASN A 88 0.66 10.55 15.94
N LEU A 89 -0.38 10.14 15.19
CA LEU A 89 -0.70 10.73 13.89
C LEU A 89 -1.75 11.85 13.96
N LYS A 90 -2.34 12.12 15.13
CA LYS A 90 -3.40 13.14 15.28
C LYS A 90 -2.93 14.54 14.87
N TYR A 91 -1.64 14.84 14.95
CA TYR A 91 -1.09 16.10 14.48
C TYR A 91 -1.31 16.36 12.99
N LEU A 92 -1.42 15.31 12.17
CA LEU A 92 -1.70 15.46 10.75
C LEU A 92 -3.03 16.16 10.51
N LYS A 93 -4.08 15.79 11.27
CA LYS A 93 -5.41 16.44 11.16
C LYS A 93 -5.42 17.90 11.65
N LYS A 94 -4.48 18.29 12.50
CA LYS A 94 -4.35 19.67 12.94
C LYS A 94 -3.68 20.56 11.90
N ASN A 95 -2.79 19.97 11.07
CA ASN A 95 -1.92 20.71 10.17
C ASN A 95 -2.35 20.63 8.69
N TYR A 96 -3.17 19.65 8.31
CA TYR A 96 -3.53 19.39 6.92
C TYR A 96 -5.02 19.10 6.78
N SER A 97 -5.60 19.43 5.62
CA SER A 97 -6.96 19.03 5.28
C SER A 97 -7.07 17.50 5.10
N ARG A 98 -8.27 16.98 5.21
CA ARG A 98 -8.53 15.54 5.00
C ARG A 98 -8.13 15.11 3.59
N GLU A 99 -8.45 15.93 2.61
CA GLU A 99 -8.18 15.71 1.20
C GLU A 99 -6.67 15.69 0.93
N ASP A 100 -5.91 16.62 1.51
CA ASP A 100 -4.44 16.69 1.37
C ASP A 100 -3.77 15.47 2.01
N ILE A 101 -4.24 15.00 3.17
CA ILE A 101 -3.77 13.76 3.81
C ILE A 101 -4.05 12.56 2.91
N CYS A 102 -5.28 12.45 2.38
CA CYS A 102 -5.67 11.36 1.48
C CYS A 102 -4.82 11.35 0.21
N ALA A 103 -4.63 12.53 -0.42
CA ALA A 103 -3.83 12.67 -1.64
C ALA A 103 -2.36 12.27 -1.40
N ALA A 104 -1.79 12.69 -0.27
CA ALA A 104 -0.43 12.32 0.10
C ALA A 104 -0.31 10.82 0.41
N ALA A 105 -1.28 10.23 1.10
CA ALA A 105 -1.30 8.80 1.39
C ALA A 105 -1.40 7.96 0.11
N GLN A 106 -2.24 8.36 -0.83
CA GLN A 106 -2.37 7.71 -2.13
C GLN A 106 -1.06 7.78 -2.92
N LEU A 107 -0.44 8.96 -3.01
CA LEU A 107 0.83 9.14 -3.71
C LEU A 107 1.95 8.28 -3.08
N VAL A 108 2.06 8.28 -1.76
CA VAL A 108 3.07 7.49 -1.03
C VAL A 108 2.85 5.99 -1.22
N LEU A 109 1.59 5.52 -1.22
CA LEU A 109 1.26 4.13 -1.54
C LEU A 109 1.74 3.76 -2.94
N GLU A 110 1.35 4.56 -3.95
CA GLU A 110 1.74 4.35 -5.35
C GLU A 110 3.26 4.27 -5.51
N GLU A 111 4.00 5.27 -5.02
CA GLU A 111 5.46 5.31 -5.10
C GLU A 111 6.13 4.11 -4.42
N THR A 112 5.61 3.71 -3.26
CA THR A 112 6.19 2.62 -2.47
C THR A 112 6.01 1.27 -3.18
N VAL A 113 4.81 1.01 -3.74
CA VAL A 113 4.55 -0.19 -4.53
C VAL A 113 5.34 -0.18 -5.83
N ILE A 114 5.37 0.93 -6.56
CA ILE A 114 6.13 1.07 -7.80
C ILE A 114 7.63 0.81 -7.56
N LYS A 115 8.17 1.32 -6.47
CA LYS A 115 9.56 1.06 -6.07
C LYS A 115 9.79 -0.43 -5.81
N CYS A 116 8.86 -1.10 -5.13
CA CYS A 116 8.91 -2.54 -4.91
C CYS A 116 8.91 -3.30 -6.24
N ILE A 117 7.94 -3.06 -7.11
CA ILE A 117 7.79 -3.75 -8.39
C ILE A 117 9.02 -3.52 -9.30
N LYS A 118 9.53 -2.29 -9.37
CA LYS A 118 10.75 -1.99 -10.12
C LYS A 118 11.98 -2.76 -9.63
N ASN A 119 11.99 -3.14 -8.36
CA ASN A 119 13.09 -3.89 -7.74
C ASN A 119 12.97 -5.42 -7.90
N LEU A 120 11.81 -5.95 -8.34
CA LEU A 120 11.60 -7.40 -8.46
C LEU A 120 12.43 -8.01 -9.59
N SER A 121 12.50 -7.36 -10.75
CA SER A 121 13.21 -7.87 -11.92
C SER A 121 13.81 -6.75 -12.77
N LYS A 122 14.92 -7.07 -13.43
CA LYS A 122 15.49 -6.21 -14.48
C LYS A 122 14.82 -6.43 -15.84
N LYS A 123 14.23 -7.60 -16.07
CA LYS A 123 13.53 -7.98 -17.30
C LYS A 123 12.03 -7.68 -17.20
N LYS A 124 11.35 -7.71 -18.35
CA LYS A 124 9.88 -7.67 -18.39
C LYS A 124 9.30 -8.95 -17.80
N PHE A 125 8.21 -8.83 -17.07
CA PHE A 125 7.54 -9.97 -16.40
C PHE A 125 6.03 -9.76 -16.32
N ASN A 126 5.32 -10.87 -16.12
CA ASN A 126 3.89 -10.87 -15.77
C ASN A 126 3.76 -10.81 -14.25
N ILE A 127 2.74 -10.14 -13.73
CA ILE A 127 2.52 -10.02 -12.30
C ILE A 127 1.09 -10.39 -11.95
N ALA A 128 0.94 -11.21 -10.91
CA ALA A 128 -0.35 -11.50 -10.30
C ALA A 128 -0.39 -10.85 -8.90
N LEU A 129 -1.48 -10.15 -8.62
CA LEU A 129 -1.68 -9.39 -7.39
C LEU A 129 -2.92 -9.89 -6.64
N ALA A 130 -2.78 -10.08 -5.34
CA ALA A 130 -3.85 -10.38 -4.40
C ALA A 130 -3.63 -9.61 -3.09
N GLY A 131 -4.69 -9.47 -2.29
CA GLY A 131 -4.72 -8.67 -1.08
C GLY A 131 -5.52 -7.37 -1.25
N GLY A 132 -6.16 -6.90 -0.17
CA GLY A 132 -7.08 -5.76 -0.18
C GLY A 132 -6.49 -4.45 -0.72
N VAL A 133 -5.18 -4.27 -0.67
CA VAL A 133 -4.49 -3.09 -1.25
C VAL A 133 -4.72 -2.99 -2.77
N PHE A 134 -4.88 -4.12 -3.45
CA PHE A 134 -5.08 -4.17 -4.90
C PHE A 134 -6.55 -4.00 -5.33
N ALA A 135 -7.46 -3.70 -4.40
CA ALA A 135 -8.73 -3.07 -4.72
C ALA A 135 -8.58 -1.60 -5.17
N ASN A 136 -7.39 -1.02 -4.98
CA ASN A 136 -7.07 0.34 -5.37
C ASN A 136 -6.81 0.43 -6.89
N VAL A 137 -7.84 0.81 -7.64
CA VAL A 137 -7.81 0.86 -9.12
C VAL A 137 -6.76 1.82 -9.66
N LYS A 138 -6.51 2.94 -8.98
CA LYS A 138 -5.50 3.92 -9.40
C LYS A 138 -4.09 3.36 -9.25
N LEU A 139 -3.83 2.62 -8.18
CA LEU A 139 -2.57 1.91 -7.99
C LEU A 139 -2.37 0.86 -9.10
N ASN A 140 -3.42 0.09 -9.41
CA ASN A 140 -3.36 -0.95 -10.44
C ASN A 140 -3.07 -0.38 -11.83
N GLN A 141 -3.70 0.76 -12.17
CA GLN A 141 -3.38 1.50 -13.38
C GLN A 141 -1.90 1.87 -13.43
N LYS A 142 -1.35 2.45 -12.35
CA LYS A 142 0.06 2.82 -12.27
C LYS A 142 1.01 1.64 -12.42
N ILE A 143 0.62 0.47 -11.93
CA ILE A 143 1.39 -0.77 -12.07
C ILE A 143 1.40 -1.21 -13.54
N MET A 144 0.24 -1.21 -14.20
CA MET A 144 0.12 -1.61 -15.60
C MET A 144 0.88 -0.67 -16.55
N GLU A 145 0.98 0.62 -16.21
CA GLU A 145 1.74 1.61 -16.99
C GLU A 145 3.28 1.42 -16.91
N LEU A 146 3.77 0.50 -16.07
CA LEU A 146 5.21 0.25 -15.97
C LEU A 146 5.73 -0.53 -17.18
N ASN A 147 6.72 0.00 -17.88
CA ASN A 147 7.35 -0.66 -19.02
C ASN A 147 7.88 -2.07 -18.75
N LYS A 148 8.10 -2.42 -17.49
CA LYS A 148 8.55 -3.74 -17.05
C LYS A 148 7.42 -4.75 -16.86
N VAL A 149 6.20 -4.28 -16.66
CA VAL A 149 5.02 -5.13 -16.53
C VAL A 149 4.51 -5.43 -17.94
N ARG A 150 4.46 -6.72 -18.29
CA ARG A 150 3.89 -7.18 -19.56
C ARG A 150 2.39 -7.36 -19.42
N ASP A 151 2.01 -8.17 -18.43
CA ASP A 151 0.62 -8.46 -18.09
C ASP A 151 0.42 -8.31 -16.58
N LEU A 152 -0.75 -7.83 -16.21
CA LEU A 152 -1.21 -7.66 -14.84
C LEU A 152 -2.48 -8.48 -14.63
N PHE A 153 -2.42 -9.44 -13.72
CA PHE A 153 -3.59 -10.15 -13.23
C PHE A 153 -3.90 -9.73 -11.81
N ILE A 154 -5.15 -9.36 -11.55
CA ILE A 154 -5.66 -9.07 -10.22
C ILE A 154 -6.76 -10.07 -9.94
N PHE A 155 -6.64 -10.84 -8.85
CA PHE A 155 -7.66 -11.78 -8.48
C PHE A 155 -9.00 -11.04 -8.25
N PRO A 156 -10.12 -11.45 -8.88
CA PRO A 156 -11.37 -10.67 -8.83
C PRO A 156 -11.90 -10.39 -7.43
N ASN A 157 -11.73 -11.34 -6.50
CA ASN A 157 -12.01 -11.15 -5.07
C ASN A 157 -10.68 -11.08 -4.31
N MET A 158 -9.92 -10.02 -4.56
CA MET A 158 -8.53 -9.86 -4.10
C MET A 158 -8.37 -9.73 -2.59
N GLY A 159 -9.44 -9.48 -1.83
CA GLY A 159 -9.44 -9.42 -0.37
C GLY A 159 -9.68 -10.78 0.29
N ASP A 160 -10.10 -10.78 1.56
CA ASP A 160 -10.29 -11.98 2.37
C ASP A 160 -11.31 -12.96 1.77
N GLY A 161 -12.29 -12.47 1.01
CA GLY A 161 -13.28 -13.31 0.33
C GLY A 161 -12.67 -14.25 -0.72
N GLY A 162 -11.46 -13.97 -1.23
CA GLY A 162 -10.76 -14.83 -2.17
C GLY A 162 -10.08 -16.04 -1.54
N LEU A 163 -9.94 -16.08 -0.22
CA LEU A 163 -9.26 -17.18 0.49
C LEU A 163 -9.94 -18.52 0.27
N SER A 164 -11.27 -18.54 0.17
CA SER A 164 -12.04 -19.78 -0.08
C SER A 164 -11.73 -20.44 -1.43
N VAL A 165 -11.25 -19.69 -2.41
CA VAL A 165 -10.86 -20.20 -3.73
C VAL A 165 -9.41 -20.66 -3.74
N GLY A 166 -8.57 -20.10 -2.87
CA GLY A 166 -7.16 -20.43 -2.75
C GLY A 166 -6.86 -21.59 -1.79
N ALA A 167 -7.84 -22.03 -1.02
CA ALA A 167 -7.73 -23.16 -0.09
C ALA A 167 -7.96 -24.49 -0.82
#